data_64b22a3607458a165e1cae3963b89de5
#
_entry.id   64b22a3607458a165e1cae3963b89de5
#
_cell.length_a   1.000
_cell.length_b   1.000
_cell.length_c   1.000
_cell.angle_alpha   90.00
_cell.angle_beta   90.00
_cell.angle_gamma   90.00
#
_symmetry.space_group_name_H-M   'P 1'
#
loop_
_entity.id
_entity.type
_entity.pdbx_description
1 polymer ?
#
loop_
_entity_poly.entity_id
_entity_poly.type
_entity_poly.pdbx_seq_one_letter_code
_entity_poly.pdbx_strand_id
1 'polypeptide(L)'
;MPLAGPVGRMSVHDLDMNPFSVDIGNAALDDLRVRLERTRFARPTPGPPGQAGISPDYLRELVDYWLRRFDWRQLEARINAFPQFTADVGGVRMHFVYQRSQTSGAPTVVVLHGWPYTFVEMLPLAAALQEADVVVPSLPGFGFSTIPHGYVATSQAIADTVHLLVTEELGVERYLVYGEDVGAPVSQWLAATRPESVGGIHDTHAVFAPRDDLRSEEERAFYRWFDAQWDGTMGYAGAGNARHDTIAASLADSPAGLAAWIVEKFRDWSDCHGDVESRFSKDALLTTVTLYWLTDTFVSSYRPHQSGIVEPAAPVIEVPATVSVQRHEWRYPRSFAERAYSDLRRFSVMPRGGHFTAAEEPLLVADDLRYLMAVTS
;
A
#
# COMPACT_ATOMS: atom_id res chain seq x y z
N MET A 1 5.46 -21.25 44.01
CA MET A 1 4.95 -20.89 42.69
C MET A 1 6.07 -21.06 41.68
N PRO A 2 5.97 -21.95 40.69
CA PRO A 2 7.02 -22.08 39.69
C PRO A 2 6.96 -20.90 38.71
N LEU A 3 8.12 -20.32 38.43
CA LEU A 3 8.36 -19.31 37.42
C LEU A 3 8.06 -19.95 36.03
N ALA A 4 7.21 -19.30 35.24
CA ALA A 4 6.99 -19.67 33.87
C ALA A 4 8.33 -19.58 33.12
N GLY A 5 8.75 -20.68 32.52
CA GLY A 5 9.91 -20.72 31.63
C GLY A 5 9.63 -19.92 30.35
N PRO A 6 10.68 -19.55 29.58
CA PRO A 6 10.51 -18.81 28.34
C PRO A 6 9.60 -19.58 27.38
N VAL A 7 8.54 -18.95 26.92
CA VAL A 7 7.67 -19.47 25.84
C VAL A 7 8.57 -19.63 24.60
N GLY A 8 8.85 -20.87 24.24
CA GLY A 8 9.64 -21.18 23.04
C GLY A 8 8.96 -20.59 21.82
N ARG A 9 9.73 -19.95 20.93
CA ARG A 9 9.25 -19.55 19.59
C ARG A 9 8.62 -20.78 18.92
N MET A 10 7.32 -20.69 18.58
CA MET A 10 6.66 -21.70 17.76
C MET A 10 7.42 -21.85 16.43
N SER A 11 7.64 -23.06 15.98
CA SER A 11 8.22 -23.29 14.66
C SER A 11 7.20 -22.92 13.59
N VAL A 12 7.65 -22.55 12.39
CA VAL A 12 6.75 -22.25 11.25
C VAL A 12 5.81 -23.42 10.93
N HIS A 13 6.15 -24.65 11.36
CA HIS A 13 5.33 -25.86 11.21
C HIS A 13 4.18 -25.97 12.21
N ASP A 14 4.16 -25.14 13.26
CA ASP A 14 3.12 -25.15 14.29
C ASP A 14 2.03 -24.07 14.02
N LEU A 15 2.20 -23.27 12.96
CA LEU A 15 1.28 -22.22 12.54
C LEU A 15 0.39 -22.74 11.38
N ASP A 16 -0.86 -22.34 11.33
CA ASP A 16 -1.83 -22.79 10.31
C ASP A 16 -1.64 -22.05 8.97
N MET A 17 -0.35 -21.79 8.61
CA MET A 17 0.06 -21.08 7.41
C MET A 17 0.45 -22.05 6.29
N ASN A 18 -0.05 -21.81 5.09
CA ASN A 18 0.34 -22.54 3.90
C ASN A 18 1.44 -21.80 3.13
N PRO A 19 2.62 -22.40 2.88
CA PRO A 19 3.63 -21.81 2.00
C PRO A 19 3.02 -21.45 0.64
N PHE A 20 3.39 -20.27 0.14
CA PHE A 20 2.91 -19.76 -1.13
C PHE A 20 4.09 -19.36 -2.02
N SER A 21 3.94 -19.56 -3.30
CA SER A 21 4.84 -19.02 -4.33
C SER A 21 4.01 -18.48 -5.47
N VAL A 22 4.40 -17.36 -6.00
CA VAL A 22 3.83 -16.81 -7.23
C VAL A 22 4.22 -17.77 -8.36
N ASP A 23 3.24 -18.35 -9.04
CA ASP A 23 3.42 -19.26 -10.18
C ASP A 23 2.32 -18.98 -11.21
N ILE A 24 2.63 -18.06 -12.11
CA ILE A 24 1.69 -17.67 -13.17
C ILE A 24 1.83 -18.61 -14.36
N GLY A 25 0.73 -19.28 -14.72
CA GLY A 25 0.69 -20.18 -15.86
C GLY A 25 1.06 -19.50 -17.19
N ASN A 26 1.78 -20.20 -18.07
CA ASN A 26 2.21 -19.65 -19.36
C ASN A 26 1.02 -19.18 -20.21
N ALA A 27 -0.14 -19.85 -20.15
CA ALA A 27 -1.33 -19.45 -20.90
C ALA A 27 -1.81 -18.03 -20.56
N ALA A 28 -1.70 -17.59 -19.30
CA ALA A 28 -2.05 -16.21 -18.91
C ALA A 28 -1.04 -15.19 -19.45
N LEU A 29 0.25 -15.53 -19.46
CA LEU A 29 1.30 -14.69 -20.04
C LEU A 29 1.19 -14.60 -21.57
N ASP A 30 0.81 -15.70 -22.23
CA ASP A 30 0.57 -15.73 -23.69
C ASP A 30 -0.66 -14.90 -24.06
N ASP A 31 -1.76 -14.98 -23.29
CA ASP A 31 -2.94 -14.11 -23.48
C ASP A 31 -2.60 -12.62 -23.31
N LEU A 32 -1.86 -12.29 -22.25
CA LEU A 32 -1.37 -10.92 -22.05
C LEU A 32 -0.57 -10.43 -23.26
N ARG A 33 0.36 -11.25 -23.77
CA ARG A 33 1.18 -10.90 -24.93
C ARG A 33 0.34 -10.66 -26.17
N VAL A 34 -0.63 -11.55 -26.48
CA VAL A 34 -1.53 -11.41 -27.62
C VAL A 34 -2.35 -10.13 -27.53
N ARG A 35 -2.82 -9.76 -26.33
CA ARG A 35 -3.58 -8.51 -26.12
C ARG A 35 -2.71 -7.28 -26.30
N LEU A 36 -1.48 -7.30 -25.80
CA LEU A 36 -0.52 -6.21 -26.01
C LEU A 36 -0.18 -6.02 -27.49
N GLU A 37 0.03 -7.10 -28.26
CA GLU A 37 0.27 -7.04 -29.71
C GLU A 37 -0.92 -6.42 -30.48
N ARG A 38 -2.13 -6.54 -29.97
CA ARG A 38 -3.37 -5.99 -30.57
C ARG A 38 -3.77 -4.64 -29.99
N THR A 39 -2.92 -4.00 -29.20
CA THR A 39 -3.22 -2.71 -28.58
C THR A 39 -3.61 -1.65 -29.62
N ARG A 40 -4.74 -1.00 -29.39
CA ARG A 40 -5.20 0.15 -30.18
C ARG A 40 -4.95 1.42 -29.40
N PHE A 41 -3.98 2.19 -29.84
CA PHE A 41 -3.66 3.46 -29.20
C PHE A 41 -4.65 4.55 -29.58
N ALA A 42 -5.13 5.29 -28.61
CA ALA A 42 -5.94 6.48 -28.83
C ALA A 42 -5.13 7.57 -29.55
N ARG A 43 -5.84 8.44 -30.27
CA ARG A 43 -5.21 9.66 -30.80
C ARG A 43 -4.91 10.61 -29.65
N PRO A 44 -3.75 11.30 -29.66
CA PRO A 44 -3.43 12.27 -28.63
C PRO A 44 -4.45 13.41 -28.62
N THR A 45 -4.80 13.87 -27.43
CA THR A 45 -5.56 15.12 -27.25
C THR A 45 -4.64 16.31 -27.59
N PRO A 46 -5.14 17.34 -28.30
CA PRO A 46 -4.34 18.55 -28.53
C PRO A 46 -3.93 19.20 -27.20
N GLY A 47 -2.67 19.58 -27.10
CA GLY A 47 -2.11 20.23 -25.89
C GLY A 47 -0.72 19.70 -25.56
N PRO A 48 -0.11 20.17 -24.47
CA PRO A 48 1.17 19.65 -23.97
C PRO A 48 1.08 18.15 -23.65
N PRO A 49 2.13 17.36 -23.96
CA PRO A 49 2.17 15.95 -23.60
C PRO A 49 1.95 15.75 -22.08
N GLY A 50 1.09 14.79 -21.73
CA GLY A 50 0.82 14.44 -20.32
C GLY A 50 -0.20 15.36 -19.59
N GLN A 51 -0.61 16.48 -20.16
CA GLN A 51 -1.60 17.38 -19.53
C GLN A 51 -3.00 16.74 -19.42
N ALA A 52 -3.37 15.89 -20.38
CA ALA A 52 -4.67 15.20 -20.41
C ALA A 52 -4.55 13.73 -19.97
N GLY A 53 -3.61 13.41 -19.10
CA GLY A 53 -3.32 12.05 -18.63
C GLY A 53 -1.97 11.54 -19.16
N ILE A 54 -1.81 10.21 -19.28
CA ILE A 54 -0.57 9.61 -19.77
C ILE A 54 -0.29 10.02 -21.23
N SER A 55 0.97 10.33 -21.55
CA SER A 55 1.37 10.60 -22.95
C SER A 55 1.15 9.36 -23.83
N PRO A 56 0.44 9.45 -24.97
CA PRO A 56 0.26 8.33 -25.87
C PRO A 56 1.58 7.78 -26.45
N ASP A 57 2.61 8.62 -26.58
CA ASP A 57 3.92 8.20 -27.08
C ASP A 57 4.68 7.42 -25.99
N TYR A 58 4.62 7.89 -24.75
CA TYR A 58 5.16 7.14 -23.61
C TYR A 58 4.45 5.79 -23.41
N LEU A 59 3.12 5.77 -23.53
CA LEU A 59 2.38 4.51 -23.46
C LEU A 59 2.78 3.52 -24.57
N ARG A 60 3.05 4.00 -25.80
CA ARG A 60 3.56 3.13 -26.88
C ARG A 60 4.93 2.57 -26.54
N GLU A 61 5.83 3.40 -26.03
CA GLU A 61 7.15 2.97 -25.59
C GLU A 61 7.07 1.94 -24.47
N LEU A 62 6.19 2.16 -23.48
CA LEU A 62 5.99 1.24 -22.36
C LEU A 62 5.42 -0.10 -22.82
N VAL A 63 4.44 -0.11 -23.72
CA VAL A 63 3.86 -1.34 -24.31
C VAL A 63 4.90 -2.09 -25.16
N ASP A 64 5.72 -1.38 -25.94
CA ASP A 64 6.80 -2.02 -26.71
C ASP A 64 7.87 -2.64 -25.79
N TYR A 65 8.20 -1.93 -24.71
CA TYR A 65 9.09 -2.47 -23.67
C TYR A 65 8.49 -3.72 -23.01
N TRP A 66 7.21 -3.69 -22.64
CA TRP A 66 6.49 -4.81 -22.04
C TRP A 66 6.50 -6.05 -22.93
N LEU A 67 6.27 -5.86 -24.22
CA LEU A 67 6.30 -6.95 -25.22
C LEU A 67 7.68 -7.55 -25.47
N ARG A 68 8.74 -6.73 -25.44
CA ARG A 68 10.04 -7.12 -26.00
C ARG A 68 11.14 -7.31 -24.96
N ARG A 69 11.03 -6.68 -23.79
CA ARG A 69 12.12 -6.59 -22.82
C ARG A 69 11.71 -7.00 -21.42
N PHE A 70 10.46 -6.78 -21.04
CA PHE A 70 9.96 -7.15 -19.73
C PHE A 70 9.93 -8.67 -19.56
N ASP A 71 10.59 -9.16 -18.52
CA ASP A 71 10.67 -10.58 -18.19
C ASP A 71 9.94 -10.87 -16.88
N TRP A 72 8.67 -11.31 -17.00
CA TRP A 72 7.88 -11.67 -15.82
C TRP A 72 8.57 -12.76 -14.98
N ARG A 73 9.19 -13.77 -15.59
CA ARG A 73 9.81 -14.88 -14.86
C ARG A 73 10.96 -14.42 -13.96
N GLN A 74 11.74 -13.44 -14.43
CA GLN A 74 12.78 -12.84 -13.60
C GLN A 74 12.19 -12.08 -12.39
N LEU A 75 11.10 -11.39 -12.59
CA LEU A 75 10.43 -10.63 -11.52
C LEU A 75 9.69 -11.54 -10.55
N GLU A 76 8.98 -12.55 -11.05
CA GLU A 76 8.37 -13.61 -10.26
C GLU A 76 9.41 -14.30 -9.34
N ALA A 77 10.60 -14.60 -9.87
CA ALA A 77 11.69 -15.15 -9.07
C ALA A 77 12.19 -14.18 -7.97
N ARG A 78 12.23 -12.86 -8.25
CA ARG A 78 12.58 -11.84 -7.24
C ARG A 78 11.53 -11.72 -6.15
N ILE A 79 10.24 -11.77 -6.51
CA ILE A 79 9.14 -11.77 -5.54
C ILE A 79 9.21 -13.05 -4.70
N ASN A 80 9.46 -14.20 -5.32
CA ASN A 80 9.57 -15.49 -4.64
C ASN A 80 10.86 -15.66 -3.80
N ALA A 81 11.80 -14.72 -3.88
CA ALA A 81 12.93 -14.70 -2.96
C ALA A 81 12.53 -14.31 -1.53
N PHE A 82 11.35 -13.70 -1.35
CA PHE A 82 10.76 -13.44 -0.04
C PHE A 82 9.88 -14.62 0.38
N PRO A 83 9.94 -15.06 1.65
CA PRO A 83 9.06 -16.11 2.17
C PRO A 83 7.60 -15.63 2.14
N GLN A 84 6.73 -16.36 1.44
CA GLN A 84 5.33 -16.02 1.26
C GLN A 84 4.43 -17.14 1.77
N PHE A 85 3.25 -16.74 2.25
CA PHE A 85 2.29 -17.66 2.85
C PHE A 85 0.87 -17.22 2.52
N THR A 86 -0.08 -18.15 2.71
CA THR A 86 -1.50 -17.87 2.78
C THR A 86 -2.09 -18.45 4.06
N ALA A 87 -3.08 -17.77 4.62
CA ALA A 87 -3.90 -18.22 5.73
C ALA A 87 -5.38 -17.87 5.48
N ASP A 88 -6.31 -18.61 6.08
CA ASP A 88 -7.73 -18.26 6.07
C ASP A 88 -8.04 -17.49 7.36
N VAL A 89 -8.36 -16.22 7.23
CA VAL A 89 -8.59 -15.30 8.35
C VAL A 89 -10.03 -14.84 8.32
N GLY A 90 -10.87 -15.46 9.15
CA GLY A 90 -12.28 -15.10 9.22
C GLY A 90 -13.04 -15.24 7.89
N GLY A 91 -12.66 -16.21 7.04
CA GLY A 91 -13.22 -16.44 5.70
C GLY A 91 -12.60 -15.57 4.60
N VAL A 92 -11.60 -14.76 4.92
CA VAL A 92 -10.75 -14.05 3.96
C VAL A 92 -9.47 -14.84 3.77
N ARG A 93 -9.21 -15.32 2.56
CA ARG A 93 -7.91 -15.91 2.25
C ARG A 93 -6.89 -14.80 2.09
N MET A 94 -6.02 -14.66 3.09
CA MET A 94 -4.95 -13.67 3.12
C MET A 94 -3.67 -14.26 2.55
N HIS A 95 -3.05 -13.55 1.61
CA HIS A 95 -1.67 -13.73 1.19
C HIS A 95 -0.79 -12.71 1.92
N PHE A 96 0.42 -13.12 2.32
CA PHE A 96 1.37 -12.22 2.96
C PHE A 96 2.81 -12.70 2.79
N VAL A 97 3.74 -11.75 2.83
CA VAL A 97 5.17 -12.02 3.03
C VAL A 97 5.44 -12.00 4.53
N TYR A 98 6.21 -12.96 5.02
CA TYR A 98 6.66 -12.98 6.41
C TYR A 98 8.17 -13.19 6.48
N GLN A 99 8.91 -12.09 6.52
CA GLN A 99 10.36 -12.10 6.65
C GLN A 99 10.74 -12.15 8.12
N ARG A 100 11.44 -13.20 8.53
CA ARG A 100 11.92 -13.37 9.92
C ARG A 100 13.32 -12.76 10.07
N SER A 101 13.52 -11.99 11.14
CA SER A 101 14.85 -11.57 11.56
C SER A 101 15.68 -12.74 12.08
N GLN A 102 16.99 -12.67 11.90
CA GLN A 102 17.92 -13.59 12.53
C GLN A 102 18.10 -13.31 14.04
N THR A 103 17.66 -12.15 14.53
CA THR A 103 17.73 -11.74 15.93
C THR A 103 16.60 -12.40 16.74
N SER A 104 16.96 -13.11 17.79
CA SER A 104 15.96 -13.68 18.71
C SER A 104 15.24 -12.57 19.47
N GLY A 105 13.89 -12.63 19.51
CA GLY A 105 13.08 -11.61 20.17
C GLY A 105 12.99 -10.28 19.39
N ALA A 106 13.31 -10.31 18.10
CA ALA A 106 13.11 -9.15 17.23
C ALA A 106 11.66 -8.64 17.30
N PRO A 107 11.44 -7.32 17.27
CA PRO A 107 10.10 -6.77 17.18
C PRO A 107 9.45 -7.15 15.85
N THR A 108 8.13 -7.25 15.82
CA THR A 108 7.39 -7.46 14.57
C THR A 108 6.87 -6.13 14.06
N VAL A 109 7.05 -5.88 12.76
CA VAL A 109 6.52 -4.71 12.04
C VAL A 109 5.57 -5.19 10.96
N VAL A 110 4.33 -4.71 11.00
CA VAL A 110 3.32 -4.93 9.95
C VAL A 110 3.35 -3.74 8.99
N VAL A 111 3.52 -4.01 7.70
CA VAL A 111 3.70 -2.99 6.65
C VAL A 111 2.55 -3.09 5.66
N LEU A 112 1.70 -2.07 5.59
CA LEU A 112 0.45 -2.06 4.83
C LEU A 112 0.56 -1.14 3.61
N HIS A 113 0.34 -1.72 2.44
CA HIS A 113 0.35 -1.01 1.16
C HIS A 113 -0.97 -0.29 0.87
N GLY A 114 -1.02 0.45 -0.24
CA GLY A 114 -2.21 1.13 -0.73
C GLY A 114 -2.57 0.81 -2.18
N TRP A 115 -3.28 1.74 -2.82
CA TRP A 115 -3.74 1.68 -4.20
C TRP A 115 -3.12 2.83 -5.02
N PRO A 116 -2.73 2.66 -6.30
CA PRO A 116 -2.80 1.45 -7.15
C PRO A 116 -1.49 0.63 -7.14
N TYR A 117 -0.97 0.35 -6.00
CA TYR A 117 0.21 -0.49 -5.79
C TYR A 117 -0.14 -1.70 -4.91
N THR A 118 0.84 -2.51 -4.53
CA THR A 118 0.62 -3.81 -3.91
C THR A 118 1.66 -4.08 -2.82
N PHE A 119 1.66 -5.28 -2.27
CA PHE A 119 2.70 -5.73 -1.35
C PHE A 119 4.11 -5.66 -1.95
N VAL A 120 4.24 -5.70 -3.28
CA VAL A 120 5.54 -5.70 -3.98
C VAL A 120 6.31 -4.39 -3.74
N GLU A 121 5.61 -3.27 -3.70
CA GLU A 121 6.19 -1.96 -3.44
C GLU A 121 6.70 -1.81 -1.99
N MET A 122 6.23 -2.68 -1.09
CA MET A 122 6.68 -2.72 0.31
C MET A 122 7.94 -3.59 0.51
N LEU A 123 8.30 -4.45 -0.45
CA LEU A 123 9.42 -5.37 -0.31
C LEU A 123 10.78 -4.68 -0.11
N PRO A 124 11.09 -3.53 -0.75
CA PRO A 124 12.32 -2.81 -0.45
C PRO A 124 12.41 -2.34 1.02
N LEU A 125 11.30 -1.92 1.62
CA LEU A 125 11.25 -1.57 3.04
C LEU A 125 11.44 -2.81 3.92
N ALA A 126 10.77 -3.93 3.60
CA ALA A 126 10.96 -5.18 4.31
C ALA A 126 12.42 -5.64 4.27
N ALA A 127 13.06 -5.56 3.09
CA ALA A 127 14.48 -5.89 2.95
C ALA A 127 15.42 -4.97 3.74
N ALA A 128 15.01 -3.73 4.00
CA ALA A 128 15.79 -2.77 4.79
C ALA A 128 15.69 -3.00 6.31
N LEU A 129 14.68 -3.72 6.79
CA LEU A 129 14.39 -3.95 8.22
C LEU A 129 14.87 -5.34 8.69
N GLN A 130 16.17 -5.64 8.54
CA GLN A 130 16.74 -6.95 8.89
C GLN A 130 16.68 -7.26 10.39
N GLU A 131 16.60 -6.24 11.23
CA GLU A 131 16.50 -6.32 12.70
C GLU A 131 15.11 -6.62 13.22
N ALA A 132 14.08 -6.59 12.37
CA ALA A 132 12.68 -6.86 12.72
C ALA A 132 12.14 -8.09 11.97
N ASP A 133 11.15 -8.76 12.55
CA ASP A 133 10.25 -9.64 11.83
C ASP A 133 9.28 -8.73 11.04
N VAL A 134 9.14 -8.92 9.73
CA VAL A 134 8.32 -8.05 8.88
C VAL A 134 7.19 -8.83 8.23
N VAL A 135 5.96 -8.37 8.43
CA VAL A 135 4.74 -8.92 7.82
C VAL A 135 4.22 -7.94 6.78
N VAL A 136 4.14 -8.36 5.52
CA VAL A 136 3.60 -7.54 4.42
C VAL A 136 2.42 -8.28 3.81
N PRO A 137 1.18 -8.05 4.28
CA PRO A 137 0.01 -8.67 3.68
C PRO A 137 -0.32 -8.05 2.32
N SER A 138 -0.84 -8.85 1.38
CA SER A 138 -1.75 -8.32 0.37
C SER A 138 -3.05 -7.97 1.07
N LEU A 139 -3.47 -6.72 1.06
CA LEU A 139 -4.73 -6.33 1.68
C LEU A 139 -5.91 -7.09 1.06
N PRO A 140 -7.02 -7.30 1.78
CA PRO A 140 -8.20 -7.98 1.24
C PRO A 140 -8.65 -7.39 -0.10
N GLY A 141 -8.71 -8.24 -1.14
CA GLY A 141 -9.06 -7.85 -2.50
C GLY A 141 -7.91 -7.33 -3.36
N PHE A 142 -6.66 -7.37 -2.86
CA PHE A 142 -5.45 -7.02 -3.60
C PHE A 142 -4.58 -8.25 -3.83
N GLY A 143 -3.83 -8.24 -4.93
CA GLY A 143 -2.81 -9.24 -5.22
C GLY A 143 -3.35 -10.68 -5.13
N PHE A 144 -2.84 -11.46 -4.20
CA PHE A 144 -3.23 -12.85 -4.02
C PHE A 144 -4.20 -13.08 -2.85
N SER A 145 -4.66 -12.01 -2.18
CA SER A 145 -5.71 -12.09 -1.18
C SER A 145 -7.10 -12.02 -1.82
N THR A 146 -8.02 -12.87 -1.35
CA THR A 146 -9.40 -12.88 -1.83
C THR A 146 -10.33 -12.23 -0.82
N ILE A 147 -11.54 -11.89 -1.25
CA ILE A 147 -12.61 -11.42 -0.38
C ILE A 147 -13.87 -12.26 -0.61
N PRO A 148 -14.56 -12.70 0.45
CA PRO A 148 -15.80 -13.43 0.30
C PRO A 148 -16.93 -12.51 -0.20
N HIS A 149 -17.97 -13.12 -0.78
CA HIS A 149 -19.15 -12.39 -1.18
C HIS A 149 -19.79 -11.68 0.04
N GLY A 150 -20.11 -10.41 -0.12
CA GLY A 150 -20.69 -9.60 0.95
C GLY A 150 -19.67 -8.96 1.91
N TYR A 151 -18.37 -9.18 1.72
CA TYR A 151 -17.35 -8.47 2.49
C TYR A 151 -17.38 -6.97 2.15
N VAL A 152 -17.54 -6.15 3.18
CA VAL A 152 -17.49 -4.68 3.06
C VAL A 152 -16.11 -4.23 3.49
N ALA A 153 -15.31 -3.81 2.53
CA ALA A 153 -13.90 -3.46 2.73
C ALA A 153 -13.76 -2.05 3.37
N THR A 154 -14.28 -1.88 4.60
CA THR A 154 -13.97 -0.68 5.39
C THR A 154 -12.57 -0.78 5.97
N SER A 155 -11.95 0.37 6.29
CA SER A 155 -10.64 0.40 6.94
C SER A 155 -10.65 -0.39 8.26
N GLN A 156 -11.75 -0.30 9.02
CA GLN A 156 -11.93 -1.08 10.25
C GLN A 156 -12.00 -2.58 9.97
N ALA A 157 -12.80 -3.03 8.98
CA ALA A 157 -12.91 -4.46 8.65
C ALA A 157 -11.58 -5.05 8.16
N ILE A 158 -10.84 -4.27 7.37
CA ILE A 158 -9.49 -4.66 6.93
C ILE A 158 -8.54 -4.72 8.13
N ALA A 159 -8.60 -3.74 9.05
CA ALA A 159 -7.81 -3.72 10.27
C ALA A 159 -8.09 -4.95 11.16
N ASP A 160 -9.35 -5.30 11.36
CA ASP A 160 -9.73 -6.50 12.11
C ASP A 160 -9.18 -7.78 11.46
N THR A 161 -9.23 -7.88 10.12
CA THR A 161 -8.66 -9.02 9.38
C THR A 161 -7.14 -9.08 9.54
N VAL A 162 -6.43 -7.95 9.43
CA VAL A 162 -4.97 -7.89 9.63
C VAL A 162 -4.60 -8.21 11.07
N HIS A 163 -5.37 -7.73 12.05
CA HIS A 163 -5.14 -8.05 13.46
C HIS A 163 -5.20 -9.56 13.71
N LEU A 164 -6.26 -10.22 13.25
CA LEU A 164 -6.41 -11.66 13.37
C LEU A 164 -5.29 -12.44 12.67
N LEU A 165 -4.87 -12.00 11.47
CA LEU A 165 -3.70 -12.58 10.80
C LEU A 165 -2.47 -12.55 11.70
N VAL A 166 -2.19 -11.41 12.32
CA VAL A 166 -0.97 -11.22 13.10
C VAL A 166 -1.04 -11.94 14.45
N THR A 167 -2.19 -11.88 15.13
CA THR A 167 -2.31 -12.42 16.50
C THR A 167 -2.67 -13.89 16.54
N GLU A 168 -3.58 -14.34 15.67
CA GLU A 168 -4.06 -15.72 15.73
C GLU A 168 -3.27 -16.64 14.81
N GLU A 169 -3.01 -16.22 13.55
CA GLU A 169 -2.30 -17.08 12.60
C GLU A 169 -0.78 -17.05 12.81
N LEU A 170 -0.20 -15.88 13.15
CA LEU A 170 1.24 -15.75 13.38
C LEU A 170 1.64 -15.85 14.87
N GLY A 171 0.68 -15.84 15.79
CA GLY A 171 0.94 -15.92 17.23
C GLY A 171 1.74 -14.73 17.77
N VAL A 172 1.64 -13.56 17.15
CA VAL A 172 2.36 -12.35 17.54
C VAL A 172 1.47 -11.51 18.45
N GLU A 173 1.76 -11.47 19.74
CA GLU A 173 0.97 -10.75 20.74
C GLU A 173 1.10 -9.23 20.62
N ARG A 174 2.31 -8.75 20.22
CA ARG A 174 2.60 -7.31 20.11
C ARG A 174 3.41 -6.99 18.86
N TYR A 175 2.98 -5.95 18.12
CA TYR A 175 3.60 -5.53 16.89
C TYR A 175 3.55 -4.02 16.70
N LEU A 176 4.41 -3.50 15.83
CA LEU A 176 4.37 -2.13 15.32
C LEU A 176 3.66 -2.13 13.97
N VAL A 177 3.05 -1.02 13.60
CA VAL A 177 2.36 -0.91 12.33
C VAL A 177 2.83 0.31 11.54
N TYR A 178 2.98 0.12 10.24
CA TYR A 178 3.17 1.15 9.23
C TYR A 178 2.13 0.98 8.13
N GLY A 179 1.53 2.07 7.66
CA GLY A 179 0.63 2.05 6.53
C GLY A 179 0.69 3.33 5.72
N GLU A 180 0.43 3.20 4.42
CA GLU A 180 0.32 4.35 3.51
C GLU A 180 -0.88 4.18 2.59
N ASP A 181 -1.50 5.29 2.14
CA ASP A 181 -2.71 5.32 1.31
C ASP A 181 -3.86 4.49 1.93
N VAL A 182 -4.38 3.43 1.30
CA VAL A 182 -5.40 2.52 1.88
C VAL A 182 -4.89 1.88 3.18
N GLY A 183 -3.61 1.58 3.26
CA GLY A 183 -2.99 1.01 4.46
C GLY A 183 -2.92 1.99 5.63
N ALA A 184 -2.92 3.31 5.39
CA ALA A 184 -2.84 4.31 6.45
C ALA A 184 -4.07 4.30 7.37
N PRO A 185 -5.32 4.47 6.90
CA PRO A 185 -6.47 4.37 7.78
C PRO A 185 -6.62 2.98 8.41
N VAL A 186 -6.16 1.91 7.76
CA VAL A 186 -6.12 0.57 8.35
C VAL A 186 -5.16 0.52 9.54
N SER A 187 -3.94 1.05 9.41
CA SER A 187 -2.97 1.14 10.52
C SER A 187 -3.46 2.04 11.66
N GLN A 188 -4.14 3.12 11.33
CA GLN A 188 -4.74 4.04 12.30
C GLN A 188 -5.85 3.35 13.11
N TRP A 189 -6.74 2.58 12.45
CA TRP A 189 -7.76 1.77 13.13
C TRP A 189 -7.14 0.70 14.02
N LEU A 190 -6.09 -0.01 13.57
CA LEU A 190 -5.34 -0.96 14.40
C LEU A 190 -4.80 -0.28 15.67
N ALA A 191 -4.09 0.84 15.51
CA ALA A 191 -3.46 1.55 16.61
C ALA A 191 -4.49 2.14 17.60
N ALA A 192 -5.63 2.62 17.10
CA ALA A 192 -6.67 3.21 17.94
C ALA A 192 -7.52 2.18 18.70
N THR A 193 -7.73 0.99 18.11
CA THR A 193 -8.69 0.01 18.66
C THR A 193 -8.05 -1.23 19.28
N ARG A 194 -6.73 -1.42 19.11
CA ARG A 194 -5.96 -2.57 19.62
C ARG A 194 -4.67 -2.13 20.34
N PRO A 195 -4.73 -1.15 21.29
CA PRO A 195 -3.52 -0.62 21.93
C PRO A 195 -2.77 -1.67 22.77
N GLU A 196 -3.43 -2.75 23.16
CA GLU A 196 -2.84 -3.89 23.86
C GLU A 196 -1.88 -4.69 22.95
N SER A 197 -2.16 -4.78 21.66
CA SER A 197 -1.36 -5.52 20.69
C SER A 197 -0.51 -4.61 19.79
N VAL A 198 -0.96 -3.39 19.51
CA VAL A 198 -0.18 -2.42 18.72
C VAL A 198 0.74 -1.64 19.65
N GLY A 199 2.05 -1.92 19.56
CA GLY A 199 3.08 -1.27 20.37
C GLY A 199 3.41 0.15 19.94
N GLY A 200 3.09 0.54 18.71
CA GLY A 200 3.29 1.87 18.14
C GLY A 200 2.97 1.92 16.66
N ILE A 201 2.80 3.13 16.15
CA ILE A 201 2.48 3.41 14.75
C ILE A 201 3.49 4.39 14.13
N HIS A 202 3.93 4.08 12.90
CA HIS A 202 4.55 5.07 12.02
C HIS A 202 3.59 5.40 10.87
N ASP A 203 3.36 6.69 10.62
CA ASP A 203 2.38 7.15 9.64
C ASP A 203 3.00 8.19 8.70
N THR A 204 2.84 7.98 7.39
CA THR A 204 3.23 8.94 6.36
C THR A 204 2.02 9.61 5.71
N HIS A 205 0.83 9.00 5.81
CA HIS A 205 -0.46 9.56 5.40
C HIS A 205 -1.33 9.82 6.64
N ALA A 206 -0.86 10.75 7.47
CA ALA A 206 -1.41 10.99 8.79
C ALA A 206 -2.85 11.53 8.77
N VAL A 207 -3.57 11.31 9.86
CA VAL A 207 -5.00 11.67 10.02
C VAL A 207 -5.23 13.15 9.82
N PHE A 208 -6.16 13.52 8.93
CA PHE A 208 -6.58 14.90 8.74
C PHE A 208 -7.59 15.32 9.82
N ALA A 209 -7.45 16.56 10.31
CA ALA A 209 -8.48 17.12 11.18
C ALA A 209 -9.80 17.32 10.43
N PRO A 210 -10.96 17.14 11.08
CA PRO A 210 -12.26 17.44 10.48
C PRO A 210 -12.34 18.89 10.01
N ARG A 211 -12.98 19.12 8.86
CA ARG A 211 -13.11 20.45 8.24
C ARG A 211 -13.90 21.45 9.08
N ASP A 212 -14.77 20.97 9.94
CA ASP A 212 -15.58 21.78 10.89
C ASP A 212 -14.84 22.07 12.20
N ASP A 213 -13.64 21.51 12.42
CA ASP A 213 -12.78 21.76 13.58
C ASP A 213 -11.40 22.32 13.20
N LEU A 214 -11.36 23.30 12.33
CA LEU A 214 -10.10 23.98 11.95
C LEU A 214 -9.79 25.13 12.92
N ARG A 215 -8.66 25.02 13.62
CA ARG A 215 -8.29 25.88 14.75
C ARG A 215 -7.30 26.99 14.40
N SER A 216 -6.60 26.87 13.27
CA SER A 216 -5.57 27.82 12.85
C SER A 216 -5.71 28.26 11.38
N GLU A 217 -5.02 29.34 11.00
CA GLU A 217 -4.93 29.75 9.60
C GLU A 217 -4.09 28.76 8.78
N GLU A 218 -3.09 28.11 9.37
CA GLU A 218 -2.30 27.07 8.73
C GLU A 218 -3.17 25.87 8.33
N GLU A 219 -4.07 25.42 9.21
CA GLU A 219 -5.02 24.33 8.93
C GLU A 219 -6.00 24.70 7.81
N ARG A 220 -6.50 25.94 7.83
CA ARG A 220 -7.35 26.45 6.73
C ARG A 220 -6.58 26.57 5.41
N ALA A 221 -5.32 27.01 5.47
CA ALA A 221 -4.46 27.10 4.30
C ALA A 221 -4.15 25.72 3.70
N PHE A 222 -3.97 24.70 4.56
CA PHE A 222 -3.82 23.32 4.12
C PHE A 222 -5.03 22.87 3.29
N TYR A 223 -6.24 23.05 3.77
CA TYR A 223 -7.43 22.62 3.03
C TYR A 223 -7.67 23.43 1.75
N ARG A 224 -7.36 24.72 1.71
CA ARG A 224 -7.41 25.50 0.46
C ARG A 224 -6.42 24.96 -0.58
N TRP A 225 -5.21 24.63 -0.13
CA TRP A 225 -4.21 24.01 -0.99
C TRP A 225 -4.64 22.60 -1.43
N PHE A 226 -5.12 21.78 -0.50
CA PHE A 226 -5.60 20.42 -0.77
C PHE A 226 -6.73 20.41 -1.81
N ASP A 227 -7.73 21.27 -1.66
CA ASP A 227 -8.85 21.39 -2.60
C ASP A 227 -8.36 21.82 -3.99
N ALA A 228 -7.43 22.77 -4.07
CA ALA A 228 -6.87 23.21 -5.34
C ALA A 228 -6.07 22.10 -6.06
N GLN A 229 -5.38 21.21 -5.32
CA GLN A 229 -4.74 20.03 -5.92
C GLN A 229 -5.79 18.98 -6.31
N TRP A 230 -6.79 18.76 -5.46
CA TRP A 230 -7.83 17.78 -5.65
C TRP A 230 -8.64 18.00 -6.92
N ASP A 231 -9.05 19.25 -7.18
CA ASP A 231 -9.81 19.62 -8.39
C ASP A 231 -9.06 19.33 -9.70
N GLY A 232 -7.73 19.33 -9.68
CA GLY A 232 -6.89 19.07 -10.86
C GLY A 232 -6.57 17.60 -11.13
N THR A 233 -6.43 16.79 -10.07
CA THR A 233 -5.86 15.44 -10.17
C THR A 233 -6.82 14.32 -9.81
N MET A 234 -7.93 14.60 -9.12
CA MET A 234 -8.81 13.58 -8.52
C MET A 234 -10.10 13.31 -9.31
N GLY A 235 -10.18 13.76 -10.57
CA GLY A 235 -11.31 13.41 -11.45
C GLY A 235 -11.53 11.90 -11.60
N TYR A 236 -10.45 11.10 -11.50
CA TYR A 236 -10.52 9.64 -11.48
C TYR A 236 -11.28 9.11 -10.25
N ALA A 237 -11.13 9.73 -9.08
CA ALA A 237 -11.78 9.26 -7.85
C ALA A 237 -13.31 9.37 -7.96
N GLY A 238 -13.82 10.47 -8.52
CA GLY A 238 -15.25 10.64 -8.76
C GLY A 238 -15.82 9.56 -9.68
N ALA A 239 -15.12 9.23 -10.77
CA ALA A 239 -15.53 8.19 -11.69
C ALA A 239 -15.30 6.77 -11.11
N GLY A 240 -14.12 6.54 -10.52
CA GLY A 240 -13.74 5.26 -9.93
C GLY A 240 -14.62 4.88 -8.74
N ASN A 241 -14.78 5.78 -7.78
CA ASN A 241 -15.57 5.50 -6.58
C ASN A 241 -17.06 5.29 -6.85
N ALA A 242 -17.63 5.99 -7.85
CA ALA A 242 -19.05 5.89 -8.19
C ALA A 242 -19.38 4.83 -9.24
N ARG A 243 -18.43 4.47 -10.12
CA ARG A 243 -18.65 3.64 -11.30
C ARG A 243 -17.48 2.68 -11.56
N HIS A 244 -16.88 2.12 -10.52
CA HIS A 244 -15.69 1.27 -10.61
C HIS A 244 -15.90 0.05 -11.52
N ASP A 245 -17.06 -0.62 -11.50
CA ASP A 245 -17.34 -1.74 -12.38
C ASP A 245 -17.36 -1.34 -13.88
N THR A 246 -17.83 -0.13 -14.18
CA THR A 246 -17.85 0.39 -15.56
C THR A 246 -16.45 0.66 -16.07
N ILE A 247 -15.58 1.24 -15.24
CA ILE A 247 -14.17 1.49 -15.58
C ILE A 247 -13.43 0.16 -15.68
N ALA A 248 -13.66 -0.72 -14.72
CA ALA A 248 -13.05 -2.04 -14.68
C ALA A 248 -13.36 -2.87 -15.92
N ALA A 249 -14.58 -2.81 -16.45
CA ALA A 249 -14.96 -3.51 -17.68
C ALA A 249 -14.07 -3.14 -18.89
N SER A 250 -13.56 -1.90 -18.93
CA SER A 250 -12.61 -1.48 -20.00
C SER A 250 -11.16 -1.80 -19.65
N LEU A 251 -10.77 -1.72 -18.38
CA LEU A 251 -9.40 -1.99 -17.95
C LEU A 251 -9.09 -3.48 -17.85
N ALA A 252 -10.08 -4.31 -17.54
CA ALA A 252 -9.95 -5.77 -17.54
C ALA A 252 -9.79 -6.38 -18.95
N ASP A 253 -10.19 -5.66 -20.02
CA ASP A 253 -10.01 -6.11 -21.40
C ASP A 253 -8.75 -5.57 -22.08
N SER A 254 -8.18 -4.48 -21.57
CA SER A 254 -7.03 -3.80 -22.16
C SER A 254 -5.85 -3.68 -21.17
N PRO A 255 -4.81 -4.52 -21.30
CA PRO A 255 -3.61 -4.37 -20.45
C PRO A 255 -2.93 -3.01 -20.67
N ALA A 256 -2.91 -2.47 -21.87
CA ALA A 256 -2.40 -1.13 -22.14
C ALA A 256 -3.27 -0.03 -21.50
N GLY A 257 -4.59 -0.21 -21.44
CA GLY A 257 -5.50 0.68 -20.72
C GLY A 257 -5.24 0.66 -19.22
N LEU A 258 -5.06 -0.54 -18.65
CA LEU A 258 -4.70 -0.71 -17.24
C LEU A 258 -3.35 -0.06 -16.92
N ALA A 259 -2.34 -0.27 -17.80
CA ALA A 259 -1.03 0.39 -17.67
C ALA A 259 -1.17 1.92 -17.69
N ALA A 260 -1.95 2.45 -18.63
CA ALA A 260 -2.19 3.89 -18.71
C ALA A 260 -2.80 4.44 -17.42
N TRP A 261 -3.79 3.74 -16.86
CA TRP A 261 -4.48 4.14 -15.63
C TRP A 261 -3.56 4.13 -14.41
N ILE A 262 -2.80 3.06 -14.22
CA ILE A 262 -1.92 2.90 -13.06
C ILE A 262 -0.69 3.81 -13.15
N VAL A 263 0.01 3.81 -14.29
CA VAL A 263 1.27 4.54 -14.45
C VAL A 263 1.07 6.07 -14.44
N GLU A 264 -0.11 6.54 -14.84
CA GLU A 264 -0.47 7.95 -14.64
C GLU A 264 -0.40 8.33 -13.14
N LYS A 265 -0.92 7.48 -12.24
CA LYS A 265 -0.90 7.75 -10.80
C LYS A 265 0.53 7.73 -10.26
N PHE A 266 1.34 6.76 -10.71
CA PHE A 266 2.76 6.75 -10.34
C PHE A 266 3.48 8.03 -10.77
N ARG A 267 3.20 8.57 -11.96
CA ARG A 267 3.77 9.84 -12.42
C ARG A 267 3.28 11.03 -11.61
N ASP A 268 1.97 11.09 -11.35
CA ASP A 268 1.34 12.29 -10.78
C ASP A 268 1.54 12.39 -9.27
N TRP A 269 1.74 11.27 -8.58
CA TRP A 269 1.80 11.24 -7.12
C TRP A 269 3.21 11.01 -6.55
N SER A 270 4.17 10.54 -7.37
CA SER A 270 5.55 10.40 -6.90
C SER A 270 6.35 11.71 -7.03
N ASP A 271 7.45 11.80 -6.27
CA ASP A 271 8.41 12.90 -6.33
C ASP A 271 9.31 12.78 -7.58
N CYS A 272 8.69 12.74 -8.77
CA CYS A 272 9.35 12.48 -10.05
C CYS A 272 9.41 13.70 -10.98
N HIS A 273 8.81 14.83 -10.60
CA HIS A 273 8.77 16.05 -11.44
C HIS A 273 8.25 15.79 -12.87
N GLY A 274 7.32 14.83 -13.02
CA GLY A 274 6.71 14.46 -14.32
C GLY A 274 7.48 13.40 -15.11
N ASP A 275 8.68 13.01 -14.70
CA ASP A 275 9.45 11.89 -15.25
C ASP A 275 9.39 10.69 -14.29
N VAL A 276 8.40 9.82 -14.51
CA VAL A 276 8.17 8.65 -13.64
C VAL A 276 9.39 7.72 -13.57
N GLU A 277 10.19 7.65 -14.63
CA GLU A 277 11.37 6.78 -14.68
C GLU A 277 12.54 7.30 -13.84
N SER A 278 12.49 8.55 -13.39
CA SER A 278 13.43 9.06 -12.39
C SER A 278 13.25 8.41 -11.00
N ARG A 279 12.09 7.79 -10.75
CA ARG A 279 11.75 7.11 -9.48
C ARG A 279 11.50 5.62 -9.66
N PHE A 280 10.81 5.22 -10.71
CA PHE A 280 10.41 3.82 -10.94
C PHE A 280 10.87 3.35 -12.32
N SER A 281 11.66 2.30 -12.37
CA SER A 281 12.01 1.68 -13.66
C SER A 281 10.77 1.14 -14.36
N LYS A 282 10.83 0.98 -15.70
CA LYS A 282 9.77 0.32 -16.47
C LYS A 282 9.44 -1.07 -15.91
N ASP A 283 10.44 -1.81 -15.44
CA ASP A 283 10.22 -3.11 -14.81
C ASP A 283 9.39 -3.00 -13.52
N ALA A 284 9.68 -2.01 -12.67
CA ALA A 284 8.89 -1.79 -11.45
C ALA A 284 7.44 -1.43 -11.78
N LEU A 285 7.21 -0.45 -12.65
CA LEU A 285 5.87 -0.05 -13.10
C LEU A 285 5.09 -1.23 -13.71
N LEU A 286 5.74 -1.97 -14.59
CA LEU A 286 5.12 -3.12 -15.27
C LEU A 286 4.92 -4.32 -14.34
N THR A 287 5.70 -4.45 -13.28
CA THR A 287 5.46 -5.49 -12.26
C THR A 287 4.10 -5.25 -11.59
N THR A 288 3.84 -4.03 -11.12
CA THR A 288 2.56 -3.65 -10.52
C THR A 288 1.39 -3.86 -11.50
N VAL A 289 1.51 -3.33 -12.71
CA VAL A 289 0.47 -3.47 -13.75
C VAL A 289 0.21 -4.92 -14.10
N THR A 290 1.28 -5.71 -14.29
CA THR A 290 1.19 -7.13 -14.65
C THR A 290 0.56 -7.94 -13.50
N LEU A 291 0.90 -7.62 -12.25
CA LEU A 291 0.29 -8.28 -11.09
C LEU A 291 -1.22 -8.02 -11.05
N TYR A 292 -1.67 -6.78 -11.18
CA TYR A 292 -3.10 -6.45 -11.25
C TYR A 292 -3.80 -7.17 -12.41
N TRP A 293 -3.15 -7.23 -13.58
CA TRP A 293 -3.69 -7.93 -14.74
C TRP A 293 -3.86 -9.43 -14.51
N LEU A 294 -2.81 -10.08 -13.99
CA LEU A 294 -2.79 -11.53 -13.83
C LEU A 294 -3.63 -12.04 -12.65
N THR A 295 -3.87 -11.20 -11.65
CA THR A 295 -4.70 -11.53 -10.49
C THR A 295 -6.15 -11.07 -10.62
N ASP A 296 -6.47 -10.27 -11.66
CA ASP A 296 -7.81 -9.67 -11.87
C ASP A 296 -8.32 -8.89 -10.65
N THR A 297 -7.40 -8.23 -9.92
CA THR A 297 -7.73 -7.56 -8.65
C THR A 297 -7.98 -6.06 -8.77
N PHE A 298 -8.00 -5.49 -9.98
CA PHE A 298 -8.27 -4.08 -10.15
C PHE A 298 -9.61 -3.66 -9.54
N VAL A 299 -10.69 -4.42 -9.82
CA VAL A 299 -12.05 -4.12 -9.31
C VAL A 299 -12.12 -4.28 -7.80
N SER A 300 -11.64 -5.41 -7.30
CA SER A 300 -11.69 -5.71 -5.86
C SER A 300 -10.87 -4.75 -5.03
N SER A 301 -9.75 -4.27 -5.55
CA SER A 301 -8.89 -3.28 -4.89
C SER A 301 -9.51 -1.88 -4.79
N TYR A 302 -10.53 -1.59 -5.61
CA TYR A 302 -11.27 -0.33 -5.52
C TYR A 302 -12.33 -0.28 -4.41
N ARG A 303 -12.67 -1.42 -3.81
CA ARG A 303 -13.74 -1.51 -2.79
C ARG A 303 -13.52 -0.64 -1.56
N PRO A 304 -12.28 -0.44 -1.05
CA PRO A 304 -12.06 0.51 0.05
C PRO A 304 -12.44 1.96 -0.29
N HIS A 305 -12.50 2.31 -1.57
CA HIS A 305 -12.88 3.64 -2.06
C HIS A 305 -14.33 3.74 -2.53
N GLN A 306 -15.14 2.68 -2.36
CA GLN A 306 -16.50 2.63 -2.89
C GLN A 306 -17.37 3.75 -2.33
N SER A 307 -18.00 4.55 -3.20
CA SER A 307 -18.95 5.57 -2.78
C SER A 307 -20.15 4.97 -2.03
N GLY A 308 -20.55 5.63 -0.96
CA GLY A 308 -21.66 5.18 -0.08
C GLY A 308 -21.18 4.41 1.14
N ILE A 309 -19.91 4.01 1.22
CA ILE A 309 -19.30 3.59 2.48
C ILE A 309 -18.88 4.86 3.20
N VAL A 310 -19.59 5.21 4.27
CA VAL A 310 -19.21 6.31 5.16
C VAL A 310 -18.47 5.68 6.33
N GLU A 311 -17.16 5.86 6.36
CA GLU A 311 -16.35 5.42 7.48
C GLU A 311 -16.27 6.54 8.53
N PRO A 312 -16.50 6.24 9.83
CA PRO A 312 -16.15 7.18 10.88
C PRO A 312 -14.62 7.38 10.89
N ALA A 313 -14.19 8.55 11.34
CA ALA A 313 -12.76 8.76 11.61
C ALA A 313 -12.30 7.77 12.69
N ALA A 314 -11.07 7.28 12.59
CA ALA A 314 -10.47 6.49 13.66
C ALA A 314 -10.46 7.32 14.96
N PRO A 315 -10.66 6.67 16.12
CA PRO A 315 -10.51 7.33 17.42
C PRO A 315 -9.11 7.91 17.60
N VAL A 316 -8.93 8.75 18.62
CA VAL A 316 -7.58 9.24 18.99
C VAL A 316 -6.66 8.05 19.22
N ILE A 317 -5.46 8.11 18.64
CA ILE A 317 -4.43 7.08 18.74
C ILE A 317 -3.60 7.35 19.99
N GLU A 318 -3.61 6.41 20.94
CA GLU A 318 -2.95 6.58 22.24
C GLU A 318 -1.59 5.88 22.33
N VAL A 319 -1.28 4.99 21.39
CA VAL A 319 0.02 4.32 21.36
C VAL A 319 1.11 5.26 20.85
N PRO A 320 2.41 5.00 21.18
CA PRO A 320 3.52 5.78 20.65
C PRO A 320 3.45 5.94 19.13
N ALA A 321 3.51 7.17 18.65
CA ALA A 321 3.35 7.49 17.23
C ALA A 321 4.52 8.31 16.69
N THR A 322 4.90 8.03 15.45
CA THR A 322 5.80 8.86 14.66
C THR A 322 5.12 9.23 13.34
N VAL A 323 5.26 10.47 12.93
CA VAL A 323 4.66 11.00 11.69
C VAL A 323 5.76 11.63 10.84
N SER A 324 5.85 11.19 9.58
CA SER A 324 6.77 11.75 8.60
C SER A 324 6.00 12.19 7.35
N VAL A 325 5.92 13.48 7.12
CA VAL A 325 5.13 14.06 6.02
C VAL A 325 5.98 14.11 4.75
N GLN A 326 5.46 13.61 3.65
CA GLN A 326 6.10 13.69 2.34
C GLN A 326 6.10 15.14 1.84
N ARG A 327 7.28 15.66 1.56
CA ARG A 327 7.43 17.05 1.11
C ARG A 327 6.75 17.34 -0.23
N HIS A 328 6.70 16.35 -1.11
CA HIS A 328 6.13 16.49 -2.44
C HIS A 328 4.59 16.48 -2.41
N GLU A 329 4.02 15.63 -1.57
CA GLU A 329 2.58 15.35 -1.60
C GLU A 329 1.77 16.29 -0.69
N TRP A 330 2.18 16.44 0.58
CA TRP A 330 1.36 17.10 1.59
C TRP A 330 2.04 18.32 2.24
N ARG A 331 1.25 19.37 2.44
CA ARG A 331 1.60 20.49 3.33
C ARG A 331 0.92 20.33 4.69
N TYR A 332 1.01 19.15 5.24
CA TYR A 332 0.28 18.73 6.42
C TYR A 332 0.70 19.50 7.69
N PRO A 333 -0.23 20.17 8.40
CA PRO A 333 0.07 20.89 9.64
C PRO A 333 0.38 19.93 10.79
N ARG A 334 1.43 20.22 11.53
CA ARG A 334 1.79 19.46 12.72
C ARG A 334 0.63 19.39 13.75
N SER A 335 -0.17 20.46 13.86
CA SER A 335 -1.34 20.52 14.76
C SER A 335 -2.40 19.44 14.48
N PHE A 336 -2.47 18.90 13.25
CA PHE A 336 -3.33 17.76 12.95
C PHE A 336 -2.81 16.50 13.62
N ALA A 337 -1.50 16.25 13.52
CA ALA A 337 -0.88 15.09 14.17
C ALA A 337 -1.02 15.19 15.70
N GLU A 338 -0.78 16.35 16.31
CA GLU A 338 -0.88 16.58 17.75
C GLU A 338 -2.30 16.32 18.31
N ARG A 339 -3.32 16.39 17.45
CA ARG A 339 -4.71 16.08 17.85
C ARG A 339 -5.07 14.60 17.64
N ALA A 340 -4.52 13.97 16.60
CA ALA A 340 -4.84 12.60 16.25
C ALA A 340 -4.03 11.58 17.07
N TYR A 341 -2.80 11.94 17.49
CA TYR A 341 -1.87 11.06 18.17
C TYR A 341 -1.52 11.65 19.56
N SER A 342 -2.11 11.12 20.63
CA SER A 342 -1.90 11.66 21.98
C SER A 342 -0.49 11.40 22.51
N ASP A 343 0.22 10.39 22.00
CA ASP A 343 1.62 10.07 22.28
C ASP A 343 2.52 10.25 21.06
N LEU A 344 2.50 11.45 20.47
CA LEU A 344 3.32 11.81 19.32
C LEU A 344 4.79 11.98 19.72
N ARG A 345 5.63 10.98 19.42
CA ARG A 345 7.06 10.94 19.76
C ARG A 345 7.93 11.72 18.78
N ARG A 346 7.56 11.75 17.51
CA ARG A 346 8.31 12.42 16.45
C ARG A 346 7.37 12.93 15.37
N PHE A 347 7.64 14.14 14.91
CA PHE A 347 7.04 14.70 13.70
C PHE A 347 8.15 15.26 12.82
N SER A 348 8.23 14.83 11.57
CA SER A 348 9.23 15.29 10.62
C SER A 348 8.63 15.56 9.25
N VAL A 349 9.33 16.39 8.46
CA VAL A 349 9.06 16.56 7.03
C VAL A 349 10.18 15.87 6.28
N MET A 350 9.84 14.94 5.43
CA MET A 350 10.81 14.16 4.65
C MET A 350 11.54 15.08 3.65
N PRO A 351 12.85 14.88 3.46
CA PRO A 351 13.64 15.72 2.54
C PRO A 351 13.24 15.49 1.07
N ARG A 352 12.69 14.33 0.74
CA ARG A 352 12.26 13.88 -0.58
C ARG A 352 11.26 12.74 -0.44
N GLY A 353 10.65 12.32 -1.55
CA GLY A 353 9.65 11.28 -1.63
C GLY A 353 8.24 11.84 -1.80
N GLY A 354 7.40 11.07 -2.44
CA GLY A 354 5.99 11.36 -2.70
C GLY A 354 5.09 10.28 -2.11
N HIS A 355 3.97 10.06 -2.78
CA HIS A 355 2.87 9.19 -2.33
C HIS A 355 3.31 7.75 -2.03
N PHE A 356 4.12 7.16 -2.89
CA PHE A 356 4.59 5.78 -2.74
C PHE A 356 5.82 5.72 -1.82
N THR A 357 5.64 6.20 -0.60
CA THR A 357 6.73 6.58 0.30
C THR A 357 7.70 5.44 0.57
N ALA A 358 7.19 4.23 0.89
CA ALA A 358 8.04 3.06 1.15
C ALA A 358 8.78 2.57 -0.10
N ALA A 359 8.19 2.74 -1.29
CA ALA A 359 8.82 2.38 -2.55
C ALA A 359 9.85 3.42 -3.02
N GLU A 360 9.55 4.72 -2.82
CA GLU A 360 10.44 5.81 -3.21
C GLU A 360 11.62 5.98 -2.26
N GLU A 361 11.39 5.86 -0.96
CA GLU A 361 12.36 6.17 0.10
C GLU A 361 12.39 5.11 1.22
N PRO A 362 12.60 3.83 0.90
CA PRO A 362 12.51 2.73 1.87
C PRO A 362 13.46 2.91 3.06
N LEU A 363 14.64 3.51 2.85
CA LEU A 363 15.62 3.70 3.92
C LEU A 363 15.20 4.81 4.90
N LEU A 364 14.52 5.86 4.43
CA LEU A 364 14.03 6.93 5.32
C LEU A 364 12.89 6.39 6.19
N VAL A 365 11.97 5.63 5.61
CA VAL A 365 10.89 4.96 6.37
C VAL A 365 11.46 3.95 7.36
N ALA A 366 12.47 3.16 6.94
CA ALA A 366 13.14 2.22 7.84
C ALA A 366 13.81 2.92 9.03
N ASP A 367 14.42 4.09 8.84
CA ASP A 367 15.04 4.86 9.92
C ASP A 367 14.00 5.40 10.91
N ASP A 368 12.83 5.82 10.44
CA ASP A 368 11.73 6.24 11.31
C ASP A 368 11.13 5.05 12.07
N LEU A 369 11.02 3.88 11.45
CA LEU A 369 10.60 2.64 12.12
C LEU A 369 11.62 2.17 13.17
N ARG A 370 12.94 2.28 12.89
CA ARG A 370 13.99 2.02 13.88
C ARG A 370 13.88 2.93 15.09
N TYR A 371 13.62 4.21 14.86
CA TYR A 371 13.36 5.14 15.96
C TYR A 371 12.13 4.71 16.76
N LEU A 372 11.03 4.34 16.09
CA LEU A 372 9.81 3.87 16.77
C LEU A 372 10.10 2.60 17.59
N MET A 373 10.79 1.62 17.02
CA MET A 373 11.23 0.40 17.76
C MET A 373 12.01 0.76 19.02
N ALA A 374 12.94 1.71 18.93
CA ALA A 374 13.77 2.11 20.07
C ALA A 374 13.01 2.82 21.20
N VAL A 375 11.91 3.51 20.89
CA VAL A 375 11.11 4.23 21.91
C VAL A 375 9.94 3.43 22.47
N THR A 376 9.69 2.23 21.92
CA THR A 376 8.62 1.30 22.32
C THR A 376 9.13 -0.02 22.92
N SER A 377 10.47 -0.20 22.97
CA SER A 377 11.16 -1.36 23.54
C SER A 377 11.10 -1.39 25.07
#